data_a48607e65608bdedd9e96e7b3e49347a
#
_entry.id   a48607e65608bdedd9e96e7b3e49347a
#
_cell.length_a   1.000
_cell.length_b   1.000
_cell.length_c   1.000
_cell.angle_alpha   90.00
_cell.angle_beta   90.00
_cell.angle_gamma   90.00
#
_symmetry.space_group_name_H-M   'P 1'
#
loop_
_entity.id
_entity.type
_entity.pdbx_description
1 polymer ?
#
loop_
_entity_poly.entity_id
_entity_poly.type
_entity_poly.pdbx_seq_one_letter_code
_entity_poly.pdbx_strand_id
1 'polypeptide(L)'
;MSENHVIDNLKKYGPEFQIKCISGILSDKTFLERLSDIIDPTSFESDAHQWIVKQTVAYFMQYKDLPTLNVFKIKVDGIENAILKESVVVQLRNVYQKITDSDLKFVKEQYLEFC
;
A
#
# COMPACT_ATOMS: atom_id res chain seq x y z
N MET A 1 17.20 -17.85 1.95
CA MET A 1 15.99 -18.67 1.98
C MET A 1 14.84 -17.97 2.66
N SER A 2 15.04 -17.54 3.90
CA SER A 2 13.95 -16.94 4.68
C SER A 2 13.46 -15.62 4.10
N GLU A 3 14.33 -14.77 3.58
CA GLU A 3 13.93 -13.50 3.00
C GLU A 3 13.01 -13.69 1.79
N ASN A 4 13.41 -14.58 0.90
CA ASN A 4 12.61 -14.86 -0.28
C ASN A 4 11.28 -15.50 0.10
N HIS A 5 11.29 -16.28 1.16
CA HIS A 5 10.09 -16.94 1.63
C HIS A 5 9.04 -15.92 2.11
N VAL A 6 9.48 -14.87 2.80
CA VAL A 6 8.58 -13.83 3.29
C VAL A 6 7.95 -13.07 2.12
N ILE A 7 8.76 -12.67 1.13
CA ILE A 7 8.26 -11.97 -0.04
C ILE A 7 7.27 -12.85 -0.81
N ASP A 8 7.59 -14.13 -0.95
CA ASP A 8 6.71 -15.07 -1.65
C ASP A 8 5.36 -15.23 -0.97
N ASN A 9 5.32 -15.11 0.35
CA ASN A 9 4.06 -15.27 1.07
C ASN A 9 3.05 -14.18 0.71
N LEU A 10 3.48 -12.94 0.58
CA LEU A 10 2.56 -11.89 0.15
C LEU A 10 2.21 -12.02 -1.32
N LYS A 11 3.20 -12.35 -2.13
CA LYS A 11 3.01 -12.54 -3.57
C LYS A 11 2.02 -13.66 -3.87
N LYS A 12 2.01 -14.73 -3.08
CA LYS A 12 1.15 -15.88 -3.34
C LYS A 12 -0.34 -15.56 -3.15
N TYR A 13 -0.67 -14.50 -2.42
CA TYR A 13 -2.06 -14.10 -2.27
C TYR A 13 -2.55 -13.31 -3.48
N GLY A 14 -1.66 -12.91 -4.39
CA GLY A 14 -2.02 -12.28 -5.65
C GLY A 14 -2.17 -10.77 -5.57
N PRO A 15 -2.28 -10.13 -6.75
CA PRO A 15 -2.34 -8.67 -6.81
C PRO A 15 -3.61 -8.07 -6.19
N GLU A 16 -4.73 -8.76 -6.28
CA GLU A 16 -5.98 -8.27 -5.70
C GLU A 16 -5.86 -8.13 -4.18
N PHE A 17 -5.27 -9.12 -3.54
CA PHE A 17 -5.03 -9.07 -2.09
C PHE A 17 -4.13 -7.90 -1.74
N GLN A 18 -3.08 -7.69 -2.52
CA GLN A 18 -2.13 -6.60 -2.27
C GLN A 18 -2.80 -5.24 -2.41
N ILE A 19 -3.66 -5.08 -3.42
CA ILE A 19 -4.45 -3.86 -3.59
C ILE A 19 -5.30 -3.61 -2.35
N LYS A 20 -5.96 -4.65 -1.85
CA LYS A 20 -6.82 -4.53 -0.67
C LYS A 20 -6.03 -4.22 0.60
N CYS A 21 -4.81 -4.75 0.72
CA CYS A 21 -3.93 -4.38 1.84
C CYS A 21 -3.68 -2.88 1.86
N ILE A 22 -3.36 -2.30 0.70
CA ILE A 22 -3.11 -0.87 0.58
C ILE A 22 -4.38 -0.08 0.86
N SER A 23 -5.53 -0.57 0.37
CA SER A 23 -6.82 0.06 0.66
C SER A 23 -7.09 0.11 2.16
N GLY A 24 -6.76 -0.97 2.87
CA GLY A 24 -6.90 -1.02 4.32
C GLY A 24 -6.03 0.00 5.02
N ILE A 25 -4.78 0.13 4.57
CA ILE A 25 -3.85 1.10 5.13
C ILE A 25 -4.36 2.52 4.92
N LEU A 26 -4.85 2.82 3.71
CA LEU A 26 -5.27 4.18 3.36
C LEU A 26 -6.62 4.58 3.91
N SER A 27 -7.39 3.63 4.43
CA SER A 27 -8.71 3.90 4.97
C SER A 27 -8.77 3.85 6.50
N ASP A 28 -7.67 3.50 7.16
CA ASP A 28 -7.70 3.25 8.60
C ASP A 28 -6.41 3.73 9.24
N LYS A 29 -6.47 4.93 9.80
CA LYS A 29 -5.31 5.56 10.42
C LYS A 29 -4.75 4.72 11.56
N THR A 30 -5.62 4.15 12.39
CA THR A 30 -5.19 3.31 13.51
C THR A 30 -4.44 2.09 13.01
N PHE A 31 -4.90 1.49 11.92
CA PHE A 31 -4.23 0.34 11.33
C PHE A 31 -2.84 0.73 10.82
N LEU A 32 -2.74 1.85 10.11
CA LEU A 32 -1.44 2.33 9.63
C LEU A 32 -0.50 2.63 10.80
N GLU A 33 -1.03 3.21 11.85
CA GLU A 33 -0.22 3.50 13.05
C GLU A 33 0.40 2.23 13.62
N ARG A 34 -0.38 1.15 13.68
CA ARG A 34 0.11 -0.13 14.18
C ARG A 34 1.19 -0.73 13.28
N LEU A 35 1.10 -0.50 11.98
CA LEU A 35 2.01 -1.08 11.00
C LEU A 35 3.24 -0.23 10.72
N SER A 36 3.24 1.04 11.11
CA SER A 36 4.23 2.01 10.62
C SER A 36 5.68 1.60 10.90
N ASP A 37 5.93 0.86 11.98
CA ASP A 37 7.26 0.42 12.35
C ASP A 37 7.68 -0.90 11.71
N ILE A 38 6.72 -1.67 11.19
CA ILE A 38 7.00 -3.04 10.73
C ILE A 38 6.67 -3.25 9.24
N ILE A 39 5.99 -2.30 8.63
CA ILE A 39 5.60 -2.44 7.23
C ILE A 39 6.82 -2.34 6.32
N ASP A 40 6.91 -3.25 5.36
CA ASP A 40 8.00 -3.28 4.40
C ASP A 40 7.43 -3.08 3.00
N PRO A 41 7.62 -1.90 2.40
CA PRO A 41 7.10 -1.66 1.05
C PRO A 41 7.60 -2.65 0.01
N THR A 42 8.81 -3.19 0.20
CA THR A 42 9.37 -4.13 -0.78
C THR A 42 8.71 -5.49 -0.76
N SER A 43 7.85 -5.77 0.23
CA SER A 43 7.08 -7.01 0.24
C SER A 43 5.97 -7.01 -0.82
N PHE A 44 5.63 -5.84 -1.36
CA PHE A 44 4.66 -5.75 -2.45
C PHE A 44 5.34 -6.05 -3.78
N GLU A 45 4.61 -6.72 -4.66
CA GLU A 45 5.20 -7.23 -5.89
C GLU A 45 5.47 -6.14 -6.92
N SER A 46 4.55 -5.19 -7.10
CA SER A 46 4.70 -4.21 -8.17
C SER A 46 5.40 -2.95 -7.67
N ASP A 47 6.17 -2.33 -8.57
CA ASP A 47 6.84 -1.07 -8.26
C ASP A 47 5.85 0.03 -7.90
N ALA A 48 4.69 0.02 -8.55
CA ALA A 48 3.65 1.01 -8.27
C ALA A 48 3.13 0.86 -6.85
N HIS A 49 2.85 -0.37 -6.42
CA HIS A 49 2.39 -0.61 -5.05
C HIS A 49 3.46 -0.23 -4.04
N GLN A 50 4.71 -0.59 -4.31
CA GLN A 50 5.82 -0.21 -3.43
C GLN A 50 5.90 1.30 -3.28
N TRP A 51 5.77 2.03 -4.39
CA TRP A 51 5.80 3.49 -4.37
C TRP A 51 4.67 4.05 -3.50
N ILE A 52 3.45 3.55 -3.71
CA ILE A 52 2.28 4.02 -2.95
C ILE A 52 2.48 3.80 -1.46
N VAL A 53 2.95 2.61 -1.08
CA VAL A 53 3.17 2.28 0.34
C VAL A 53 4.27 3.14 0.93
N LYS A 54 5.36 3.36 0.19
CA LYS A 54 6.46 4.22 0.65
C LYS A 54 5.96 5.64 0.91
N GLN A 55 5.18 6.19 0.00
CA GLN A 55 4.67 7.55 0.17
C GLN A 55 3.69 7.63 1.34
N THR A 56 2.87 6.60 1.51
CA THR A 56 1.91 6.56 2.60
C THR A 56 2.62 6.56 3.95
N VAL A 57 3.62 5.72 4.10
CA VAL A 57 4.38 5.63 5.35
C VAL A 57 5.15 6.94 5.61
N ALA A 58 5.80 7.48 4.59
CA ALA A 58 6.56 8.73 4.73
C ALA A 58 5.65 9.87 5.15
N TYR A 59 4.46 9.96 4.53
CA TYR A 59 3.50 11.01 4.89
C TYR A 59 3.06 10.84 6.34
N PHE A 60 2.72 9.62 6.73
CA PHE A 60 2.29 9.35 8.10
C PHE A 60 3.37 9.70 9.13
N MET A 61 4.62 9.36 8.83
CA MET A 61 5.70 9.66 9.75
C MET A 61 5.88 11.17 9.94
N GLN A 62 5.63 11.94 8.90
CA GLN A 62 5.78 13.39 8.94
C GLN A 62 4.58 14.09 9.54
N TYR A 63 3.38 13.70 9.15
CA TYR A 63 2.15 14.43 9.50
C TYR A 63 1.25 13.71 10.49
N LYS A 64 1.53 12.45 10.78
CA LYS A 64 0.73 11.62 11.69
C LYS A 64 -0.71 11.49 11.22
N ASP A 65 -0.90 11.41 9.91
CA ASP A 65 -2.21 11.30 9.31
C ASP A 65 -2.12 10.55 7.99
N LEU A 66 -3.27 10.16 7.45
CA LEU A 66 -3.34 9.46 6.16
C LEU A 66 -3.20 10.46 5.02
N PRO A 67 -2.42 10.15 3.99
CA PRO A 67 -2.43 10.98 2.79
C PRO A 67 -3.78 10.88 2.09
N THR A 68 -4.23 11.99 1.53
CA THR A 68 -5.44 12.03 0.74
C THR A 68 -5.12 11.82 -0.74
N LEU A 69 -6.15 11.63 -1.54
CA LEU A 69 -5.96 11.53 -2.98
C LEU A 69 -5.28 12.78 -3.55
N ASN A 70 -5.61 13.96 -3.00
CA ASN A 70 -4.98 15.20 -3.45
C ASN A 70 -3.47 15.20 -3.18
N VAL A 71 -3.06 14.65 -2.04
CA VAL A 71 -1.63 14.50 -1.74
C VAL A 71 -0.95 13.62 -2.79
N PHE A 72 -1.57 12.50 -3.13
CA PHE A 72 -1.03 11.60 -4.14
C PHE A 72 -0.96 12.26 -5.51
N LYS A 73 -1.95 13.05 -5.88
CA LYS A 73 -1.92 13.76 -7.17
C LYS A 73 -0.69 14.65 -7.30
N ILE A 74 -0.34 15.34 -6.22
CA ILE A 74 0.84 16.19 -6.22
C ILE A 74 2.13 15.37 -6.29
N LYS A 75 2.19 14.30 -5.51
CA LYS A 75 3.39 13.45 -5.46
C LYS A 75 3.63 12.72 -6.77
N VAL A 76 2.55 12.31 -7.44
CA VAL A 76 2.63 11.62 -8.73
C VAL A 76 3.29 12.50 -9.78
N ASP A 77 3.04 13.82 -9.73
CA ASP A 77 3.66 14.75 -10.68
C ASP A 77 5.17 14.74 -10.57
N GLY A 78 5.73 14.35 -9.43
CA GLY A 78 7.17 14.28 -9.24
C GLY A 78 7.82 13.00 -9.75
N ILE A 79 7.04 12.04 -10.23
CA ILE A 79 7.59 10.80 -10.76
C ILE A 79 8.12 11.05 -12.16
N GLU A 80 9.44 10.85 -12.36
CA GLU A 80 10.07 11.12 -13.66
C GLU A 80 9.89 9.98 -14.64
N ASN A 81 9.87 8.75 -14.17
CA ASN A 81 9.71 7.57 -15.03
C ASN A 81 8.26 7.49 -15.49
N ALA A 82 8.04 7.63 -16.80
CA ALA A 82 6.68 7.70 -17.36
C ALA A 82 5.91 6.40 -17.17
N ILE A 83 6.59 5.27 -17.25
CA ILE A 83 5.93 3.96 -17.08
C ILE A 83 5.48 3.79 -15.64
N LEU A 84 6.34 4.12 -14.68
CA LEU A 84 5.97 4.06 -13.28
C LEU A 84 4.84 5.02 -12.97
N LYS A 85 4.91 6.26 -13.48
CA LYS A 85 3.88 7.26 -13.23
C LYS A 85 2.51 6.77 -13.69
N GLU A 86 2.43 6.22 -14.90
CA GLU A 86 1.17 5.69 -15.41
C GLU A 86 0.66 4.53 -14.57
N SER A 87 1.55 3.63 -14.21
CA SER A 87 1.20 2.48 -13.37
C SER A 87 0.68 2.91 -12.01
N VAL A 88 1.31 3.91 -11.39
CA VAL A 88 0.88 4.43 -10.09
C VAL A 88 -0.53 5.02 -10.20
N VAL A 89 -0.81 5.77 -11.25
CA VAL A 89 -2.16 6.35 -11.44
C VAL A 89 -3.21 5.26 -11.51
N VAL A 90 -2.94 4.20 -12.29
CA VAL A 90 -3.87 3.07 -12.42
C VAL A 90 -4.07 2.39 -11.05
N GLN A 91 -2.98 2.14 -10.34
CA GLN A 91 -3.06 1.43 -9.06
C GLN A 91 -3.73 2.27 -7.97
N LEU A 92 -3.52 3.58 -7.97
CA LEU A 92 -4.24 4.44 -7.03
C LEU A 92 -5.75 4.35 -7.25
N ARG A 93 -6.17 4.34 -8.51
CA ARG A 93 -7.59 4.17 -8.82
C ARG A 93 -8.11 2.85 -8.28
N ASN A 94 -7.37 1.77 -8.53
CA ASN A 94 -7.78 0.44 -8.05
C ASN A 94 -7.87 0.39 -6.55
N VAL A 95 -6.89 0.97 -5.85
CA VAL A 95 -6.85 0.99 -4.39
C VAL A 95 -8.07 1.73 -3.83
N TYR A 96 -8.37 2.91 -4.35
CA TYR A 96 -9.48 3.69 -3.83
C TYR A 96 -10.83 3.06 -4.15
N GLN A 97 -10.93 2.27 -5.21
CA GLN A 97 -12.16 1.54 -5.52
C GLN A 97 -12.44 0.43 -4.49
N LYS A 98 -11.41 -0.09 -3.83
CA LYS A 98 -11.58 -1.21 -2.88
C LYS A 98 -11.79 -0.75 -1.44
N ILE A 99 -11.72 0.55 -1.17
CA ILE A 99 -11.78 1.07 0.19
C ILE A 99 -13.07 0.67 0.92
N THR A 100 -14.16 0.47 0.19
CA THR A 100 -15.45 0.09 0.78
C THR A 100 -15.76 -1.40 0.68
N ASP A 101 -14.80 -2.22 0.24
CA ASP A 101 -15.04 -3.66 0.13
C ASP A 101 -15.32 -4.27 1.50
N SER A 102 -16.28 -5.20 1.52
CA SER A 102 -16.77 -5.76 2.78
C SER A 102 -15.77 -6.66 3.49
N ASP A 103 -14.77 -7.18 2.76
CA ASP A 103 -13.79 -8.10 3.34
C ASP A 103 -12.50 -7.41 3.78
N LEU A 104 -12.45 -6.06 3.81
CA LEU A 104 -11.23 -5.37 4.20
C LEU A 104 -10.81 -5.68 5.63
N LYS A 105 -11.76 -5.90 6.53
CA LYS A 105 -11.41 -6.25 7.91
C LYS A 105 -10.61 -7.55 7.94
N PHE A 106 -11.07 -8.55 7.20
CA PHE A 106 -10.36 -9.82 7.10
C PHE A 106 -8.98 -9.62 6.48
N VAL A 107 -8.91 -8.84 5.40
CA VAL A 107 -7.65 -8.58 4.70
C VAL A 107 -6.64 -7.90 5.64
N LYS A 108 -7.09 -6.91 6.40
CA LYS A 108 -6.21 -6.20 7.34
C LYS A 108 -5.66 -7.16 8.39
N GLU A 109 -6.49 -8.06 8.91
CA GLU A 109 -6.04 -9.05 9.90
C GLU A 109 -4.99 -9.97 9.31
N GLN A 110 -5.21 -10.44 8.08
CA GLN A 110 -4.25 -11.32 7.42
C GLN A 110 -2.94 -10.61 7.13
N TYR A 111 -3.00 -9.36 6.70
CA TYR A 111 -1.79 -8.60 6.42
C TYR A 111 -1.00 -8.33 7.69
N LEU A 112 -1.69 -8.04 8.78
CA LEU A 112 -1.02 -7.83 10.07
C LEU A 112 -0.26 -9.07 10.50
N GLU A 113 -0.85 -10.26 10.29
CA GLU A 113 -0.15 -11.52 10.59
C GLU A 113 1.07 -11.71 9.71
N PHE A 114 0.99 -11.31 8.45
CA PHE A 114 2.11 -11.39 7.54
C PHE A 114 3.28 -10.52 8.03
N CYS A 115 2.97 -9.33 8.49
CA CYS A 115 3.99 -8.43 9.01
C CYS A 115 4.50 -8.90 10.36
#